data_c3e666f6ead1d04ffeaa903295402c3f
#
_entry.id   c3e666f6ead1d04ffeaa903295402c3f
#
_cell.length_a   1.000
_cell.length_b   1.000
_cell.length_c   1.000
_cell.angle_alpha   90.00
_cell.angle_beta   90.00
_cell.angle_gamma   90.00
#
_symmetry.space_group_name_H-M   'P 1'
#
loop_
_entity.id
_entity.type
_entity.pdbx_description
1 polymer ?
#
loop_
_entity_poly.entity_id
_entity_poly.type
_entity_poly.pdbx_seq_one_letter_code
_entity_poly.pdbx_strand_id
1 'polypeptide(L)'
;MNKEDASGSPRKGLLEPATALTGSLLTMLLFFLSYGYSIGDDLPFHLGSWQAAALLLRQGVYPQWEAAAAYGAGEPRFVFYPPLSWLLGALLRTLATPPHAAEWFICLAAAGCWLAMYWATRRWATVPAALLAASIYAAAPYMLFSSLQRAAFGELLAATWLPLLFAACISPAPSVAAIAMPLALLWLTNAPTAILGSYLLLFVALFQLLKMLLRQAPACVVALRAGVFAGGTALGLLLTSFFLLPALVQAKDVQLDTAFEHGQGFRDNFLIRHTALTSRQTLHEVTAMMAAYVFALLCVFVAIGVLRRRRPRPVAETYPGSLRLLLSVLACLVFFLMLPPSAFVWQHLPKLAVLQFPWRLLSLLTLVLAYAVALLVNEVRIRPSHAVLVSIAVSAMLMSAGAATYWRDPQQMEQHGLRPADVAARIQLRPTQEYTPAGANNTGLQQMDSPSCSVASVAPTETLSVHPLQLRFHLQGPATCTLPLRNYPRWTVLAQGRAAPLIPRRDGRIMLQLPAADAVVEVRWRRGWDNVVGVALSLATLLTLFLFAAHSRRHT
;
A
#
# COMPACT_ATOMS: atom_id res chain seq x y z
N MET A 1 -16.77 34.61 -12.11
CA MET A 1 -15.88 33.95 -13.05
C MET A 1 -15.59 34.96 -14.15
N ASN A 2 -14.47 35.66 -14.06
CA ASN A 2 -14.11 36.70 -15.01
C ASN A 2 -13.77 36.06 -16.36
N LYS A 3 -14.34 36.62 -17.44
CA LYS A 3 -14.13 36.20 -18.83
C LYS A 3 -12.67 36.29 -19.34
N GLU A 4 -11.76 36.82 -18.53
CA GLU A 4 -10.34 36.95 -18.91
C GLU A 4 -9.51 35.66 -18.78
N ASP A 5 -9.98 34.63 -18.02
CA ASP A 5 -9.28 33.34 -17.91
C ASP A 5 -9.60 32.36 -19.05
N ALA A 6 -10.50 32.68 -19.96
CA ALA A 6 -10.96 31.80 -21.03
C ALA A 6 -10.13 31.88 -22.34
N SER A 7 -9.17 32.83 -22.44
CA SER A 7 -8.34 33.01 -23.66
C SER A 7 -6.96 32.36 -23.62
N GLY A 8 -6.61 31.65 -22.55
CA GLY A 8 -5.39 30.87 -22.47
C GLY A 8 -5.50 29.62 -23.32
N SER A 9 -4.63 29.47 -24.34
CA SER A 9 -4.59 28.25 -25.14
C SER A 9 -4.49 27.01 -24.22
N PRO A 10 -5.16 25.88 -24.53
CA PRO A 10 -5.13 24.67 -23.68
C PRO A 10 -3.70 24.16 -23.41
N ARG A 11 -2.72 24.54 -24.22
CA ARG A 11 -1.29 24.22 -24.01
C ARG A 11 -0.67 24.97 -22.82
N LYS A 12 -1.10 26.22 -22.51
CA LYS A 12 -0.59 26.96 -21.34
C LYS A 12 -1.08 26.37 -20.01
N GLY A 13 -2.28 25.81 -19.98
CA GLY A 13 -2.85 25.21 -18.77
C GLY A 13 -2.20 23.91 -18.31
N LEU A 14 -1.41 23.25 -19.17
CA LEU A 14 -0.67 22.02 -18.85
C LEU A 14 0.82 22.28 -18.59
N LEU A 15 1.36 23.43 -19.01
CA LEU A 15 2.79 23.71 -18.91
C LEU A 15 3.26 23.84 -17.46
N GLU A 16 2.55 24.62 -16.65
CA GLU A 16 2.93 24.83 -15.26
C GLU A 16 2.92 23.52 -14.41
N PRO A 17 1.84 22.70 -14.44
CA PRO A 17 1.87 21.44 -13.72
C PRO A 17 2.91 20.46 -14.24
N ALA A 18 3.13 20.37 -15.55
CA ALA A 18 4.17 19.54 -16.12
C ALA A 18 5.56 19.97 -15.66
N THR A 19 5.86 21.28 -15.70
CA THR A 19 7.13 21.84 -15.26
C THR A 19 7.36 21.59 -13.76
N ALA A 20 6.35 21.80 -12.91
CA ALA A 20 6.45 21.60 -11.47
C ALA A 20 6.66 20.11 -11.12
N LEU A 21 5.91 19.22 -11.77
CA LEU A 21 6.09 17.77 -11.59
C LEU A 21 7.48 17.32 -12.04
N THR A 22 7.89 17.71 -13.26
CA THR A 22 9.19 17.34 -13.81
C THR A 22 10.33 17.87 -12.93
N GLY A 23 10.27 19.13 -12.46
CA GLY A 23 11.24 19.68 -11.56
C GLY A 23 11.29 18.94 -10.22
N SER A 24 10.15 18.58 -9.64
CA SER A 24 10.10 17.80 -8.40
C SER A 24 10.67 16.38 -8.58
N LEU A 25 10.40 15.72 -9.70
CA LEU A 25 10.96 14.39 -10.00
C LEU A 25 12.45 14.45 -10.32
N LEU A 26 12.92 15.52 -10.98
CA LEU A 26 14.37 15.72 -11.22
C LEU A 26 15.14 15.89 -9.91
N THR A 27 14.60 16.60 -8.91
CA THR A 27 15.27 16.70 -7.60
C THR A 27 15.38 15.33 -6.93
N MET A 28 14.36 14.47 -7.04
CA MET A 28 14.40 13.10 -6.53
C MET A 28 15.39 12.23 -7.30
N LEU A 29 15.42 12.32 -8.63
CA LEU A 29 16.35 11.59 -9.46
C LEU A 29 17.81 12.00 -9.18
N LEU A 30 18.09 13.31 -9.07
CA LEU A 30 19.40 13.81 -8.71
C LEU A 30 19.87 13.31 -7.34
N PHE A 31 18.93 13.20 -6.37
CA PHE A 31 19.23 12.60 -5.08
C PHE A 31 19.68 11.14 -5.24
N PHE A 32 18.94 10.29 -5.97
CA PHE A 32 19.31 8.89 -6.18
C PHE A 32 20.63 8.73 -6.96
N LEU A 33 20.89 9.61 -7.94
CA LEU A 33 22.17 9.62 -8.68
C LEU A 33 23.35 10.01 -7.79
N SER A 34 23.12 10.85 -6.77
CA SER A 34 24.17 11.34 -5.87
C SER A 34 24.45 10.39 -4.71
N TYR A 35 23.43 9.75 -4.16
CA TYR A 35 23.49 8.97 -2.91
C TYR A 35 23.17 7.48 -3.10
N GLY A 36 22.62 7.08 -4.25
CA GLY A 36 22.12 5.74 -4.47
C GLY A 36 20.77 5.50 -3.78
N TYR A 37 20.44 4.23 -3.58
CA TYR A 37 19.21 3.83 -2.91
C TYR A 37 19.42 3.60 -1.42
N SER A 38 18.39 3.81 -0.62
CA SER A 38 18.42 3.52 0.81
C SER A 38 18.02 2.07 1.10
N ILE A 39 18.66 1.45 2.10
CA ILE A 39 18.27 0.12 2.61
C ILE A 39 17.21 0.31 3.70
N GLY A 40 15.94 0.32 3.29
CA GLY A 40 14.80 0.36 4.21
C GLY A 40 14.44 -1.03 4.76
N ASP A 41 13.65 -1.04 5.84
CA ASP A 41 13.32 -2.27 6.60
C ASP A 41 12.64 -3.33 5.72
N ASP A 42 11.64 -2.93 4.89
CA ASP A 42 10.85 -3.85 4.05
C ASP A 42 11.45 -4.05 2.64
N LEU A 43 12.58 -3.41 2.29
CA LEU A 43 13.17 -3.48 0.96
C LEU A 43 13.43 -4.92 0.48
N PRO A 44 14.06 -5.80 1.28
CA PRO A 44 14.34 -7.16 0.85
C PRO A 44 13.08 -7.97 0.58
N PHE A 45 12.03 -7.79 1.39
CA PHE A 45 10.72 -8.40 1.17
C PHE A 45 10.14 -8.02 -0.19
N HIS A 46 10.19 -6.71 -0.54
CA HIS A 46 9.69 -6.22 -1.82
C HIS A 46 10.50 -6.74 -2.99
N LEU A 47 11.83 -6.62 -2.93
CA LEU A 47 12.70 -7.08 -4.03
C LEU A 47 12.55 -8.58 -4.30
N GLY A 48 12.45 -9.41 -3.25
CA GLY A 48 12.21 -10.84 -3.37
C GLY A 48 10.86 -11.15 -4.01
N SER A 49 9.80 -10.52 -3.50
CA SER A 49 8.45 -10.66 -4.04
C SER A 49 8.37 -10.25 -5.52
N TRP A 50 9.01 -9.14 -5.89
CA TRP A 50 9.04 -8.66 -7.28
C TRP A 50 9.79 -9.60 -8.22
N GLN A 51 10.93 -10.13 -7.76
CA GLN A 51 11.73 -11.10 -8.51
C GLN A 51 10.94 -12.38 -8.75
N ALA A 52 10.33 -12.95 -7.71
CA ALA A 52 9.53 -14.16 -7.81
C ALA A 52 8.30 -13.96 -8.71
N ALA A 53 7.58 -12.85 -8.52
CA ALA A 53 6.43 -12.52 -9.35
C ALA A 53 6.84 -12.35 -10.83
N ALA A 54 7.95 -11.65 -11.12
CA ALA A 54 8.44 -11.47 -12.49
C ALA A 54 8.78 -12.81 -13.17
N LEU A 55 9.40 -13.74 -12.43
CA LEU A 55 9.73 -15.07 -12.95
C LEU A 55 8.46 -15.88 -13.27
N LEU A 56 7.49 -15.90 -12.35
CA LEU A 56 6.23 -16.62 -12.56
C LEU A 56 5.41 -16.04 -13.72
N LEU A 57 5.31 -14.72 -13.80
CA LEU A 57 4.57 -14.05 -14.88
C LEU A 57 5.20 -14.30 -16.27
N ARG A 58 6.53 -14.37 -16.38
CA ARG A 58 7.22 -14.74 -17.62
C ARG A 58 6.89 -16.17 -18.06
N GLN A 59 6.54 -17.06 -17.14
CA GLN A 59 6.10 -18.42 -17.39
C GLN A 59 4.58 -18.53 -17.64
N GLY A 60 3.85 -17.41 -17.69
CA GLY A 60 2.39 -17.38 -17.82
C GLY A 60 1.65 -17.82 -16.56
N VAL A 61 2.32 -17.90 -15.41
CA VAL A 61 1.73 -18.29 -14.13
C VAL A 61 1.41 -17.06 -13.28
N TYR A 62 0.14 -16.90 -12.90
CA TYR A 62 -0.25 -15.87 -11.95
C TYR A 62 0.26 -16.24 -10.55
N PRO A 63 1.06 -15.39 -9.89
CA PRO A 63 1.66 -15.68 -8.60
C PRO A 63 0.64 -15.97 -7.51
N GLN A 64 0.85 -17.03 -6.74
CA GLN A 64 0.11 -17.39 -5.53
C GLN A 64 1.09 -17.74 -4.40
N TRP A 65 2.19 -18.39 -4.75
CA TRP A 65 3.17 -18.95 -3.84
C TRP A 65 4.55 -18.34 -4.07
N GLU A 66 5.19 -17.89 -2.99
CA GLU A 66 6.59 -17.43 -3.01
C GLU A 66 7.51 -18.60 -2.67
N ALA A 67 8.10 -19.20 -3.69
CA ALA A 67 8.85 -20.45 -3.52
C ALA A 67 10.20 -20.27 -2.81
N ALA A 68 10.86 -19.11 -2.94
CA ALA A 68 12.15 -18.84 -2.32
C ALA A 68 12.06 -18.50 -0.83
N ALA A 69 10.91 -18.01 -0.37
CA ALA A 69 10.68 -17.69 1.03
C ALA A 69 10.84 -18.91 1.94
N ALA A 70 11.04 -18.68 3.24
CA ALA A 70 11.21 -19.71 4.25
C ALA A 70 12.31 -20.73 3.88
N TYR A 71 13.44 -20.23 3.39
CA TYR A 71 14.58 -21.02 2.94
C TYR A 71 14.21 -22.08 1.89
N GLY A 72 13.40 -21.67 0.91
CA GLY A 72 12.95 -22.55 -0.17
C GLY A 72 11.73 -23.41 0.16
N ALA A 73 11.27 -23.44 1.41
CA ALA A 73 10.03 -24.13 1.78
C ALA A 73 8.77 -23.40 1.32
N GLY A 74 8.88 -22.12 1.03
CA GLY A 74 7.85 -21.28 0.44
C GLY A 74 6.73 -20.87 1.38
N GLU A 75 5.91 -19.93 0.89
CA GLU A 75 4.74 -19.39 1.60
C GLU A 75 3.69 -18.82 0.61
N PRO A 76 2.39 -18.76 0.98
CA PRO A 76 1.32 -18.27 0.11
C PRO A 76 1.25 -16.73 0.08
N ARG A 77 2.38 -16.05 -0.05
CA ARG A 77 2.53 -14.58 0.04
C ARG A 77 1.57 -13.84 -0.87
N PHE A 78 1.48 -14.23 -2.14
CA PHE A 78 0.69 -13.54 -3.16
C PHE A 78 -0.82 -13.74 -3.03
N VAL A 79 -1.27 -14.67 -2.17
CA VAL A 79 -2.67 -14.79 -1.78
C VAL A 79 -3.09 -13.65 -0.86
N PHE A 80 -2.19 -13.18 0.03
CA PHE A 80 -2.49 -12.22 1.08
C PHE A 80 -1.95 -10.82 0.83
N TYR A 81 -0.87 -10.70 0.06
CA TYR A 81 -0.27 -9.40 -0.24
C TYR A 81 -0.92 -8.76 -1.46
N PRO A 82 -1.47 -7.51 -1.35
CA PRO A 82 -2.23 -6.85 -2.41
C PRO A 82 -1.48 -6.74 -3.74
N PRO A 83 -2.16 -7.01 -4.88
CA PRO A 83 -1.47 -7.29 -6.15
C PRO A 83 -0.84 -6.08 -6.83
N LEU A 84 -1.38 -4.85 -6.72
CA LEU A 84 -0.87 -3.73 -7.51
C LEU A 84 0.56 -3.35 -7.15
N SER A 85 0.94 -3.43 -5.88
CA SER A 85 2.30 -3.08 -5.45
C SER A 85 3.33 -4.04 -6.02
N TRP A 86 3.12 -5.36 -5.92
CA TRP A 86 4.09 -6.32 -6.45
C TRP A 86 3.99 -6.50 -7.96
N LEU A 87 2.84 -6.26 -8.59
CA LEU A 87 2.73 -6.24 -10.06
C LEU A 87 3.54 -5.10 -10.67
N LEU A 88 3.41 -3.89 -10.12
CA LEU A 88 4.25 -2.75 -10.53
C LEU A 88 5.72 -3.05 -10.30
N GLY A 89 6.07 -3.56 -9.11
CA GLY A 89 7.45 -3.91 -8.78
C GLY A 89 8.01 -5.01 -9.70
N ALA A 90 7.22 -6.05 -10.02
CA ALA A 90 7.61 -7.10 -10.95
C ALA A 90 7.85 -6.55 -12.37
N LEU A 91 6.99 -5.65 -12.84
CA LEU A 91 7.18 -4.96 -14.13
C LEU A 91 8.50 -4.19 -14.13
N LEU A 92 8.75 -3.37 -13.11
CA LEU A 92 9.98 -2.60 -13.00
C LEU A 92 11.22 -3.51 -12.91
N ARG A 93 11.10 -4.63 -12.20
CA ARG A 93 12.17 -5.63 -12.07
C ARG A 93 12.49 -6.34 -13.38
N THR A 94 11.56 -6.37 -14.34
CA THR A 94 11.85 -6.87 -15.71
C THR A 94 12.63 -5.86 -16.56
N LEU A 95 12.57 -4.57 -16.19
CA LEU A 95 13.14 -3.46 -16.96
C LEU A 95 14.47 -2.95 -16.36
N ALA A 96 14.72 -3.20 -15.07
CA ALA A 96 15.83 -2.64 -14.33
C ALA A 96 16.46 -3.62 -13.33
N THR A 97 17.67 -3.30 -12.87
CA THR A 97 18.32 -3.99 -11.75
C THR A 97 17.52 -3.79 -10.45
N PRO A 98 17.70 -4.63 -9.41
CA PRO A 98 16.94 -4.49 -8.16
C PRO A 98 16.98 -3.07 -7.54
N PRO A 99 18.15 -2.42 -7.38
CA PRO A 99 18.24 -1.06 -6.85
C PRO A 99 17.43 -0.06 -7.68
N HIS A 100 17.66 -0.04 -9.00
CA HIS A 100 16.97 0.89 -9.89
C HIS A 100 15.46 0.63 -9.99
N ALA A 101 15.02 -0.62 -9.86
CA ALA A 101 13.60 -0.92 -9.78
C ALA A 101 12.96 -0.29 -8.52
N ALA A 102 13.66 -0.29 -7.38
CA ALA A 102 13.20 0.38 -6.16
C ALA A 102 13.14 1.90 -6.31
N GLU A 103 14.20 2.51 -6.87
CA GLU A 103 14.24 3.94 -7.16
C GLU A 103 13.11 4.37 -8.10
N TRP A 104 12.90 3.64 -9.19
CA TRP A 104 11.82 3.92 -10.14
C TRP A 104 10.43 3.75 -9.50
N PHE A 105 10.29 2.75 -8.61
CA PHE A 105 9.05 2.57 -7.86
C PHE A 105 8.73 3.78 -6.99
N ILE A 106 9.72 4.29 -6.25
CA ILE A 106 9.57 5.48 -5.40
C ILE A 106 9.21 6.70 -6.27
N CYS A 107 9.93 6.91 -7.38
CA CYS A 107 9.64 8.03 -8.30
C CYS A 107 8.22 7.95 -8.89
N LEU A 108 7.77 6.76 -9.32
CA LEU A 108 6.42 6.57 -9.86
C LEU A 108 5.34 6.76 -8.79
N ALA A 109 5.55 6.27 -7.58
CA ALA A 109 4.62 6.47 -6.48
C ALA A 109 4.54 7.95 -6.08
N ALA A 110 5.68 8.65 -6.00
CA ALA A 110 5.72 10.08 -5.73
C ALA A 110 5.02 10.90 -6.84
N ALA A 111 5.25 10.55 -8.11
CA ALA A 111 4.55 11.16 -9.25
C ALA A 111 3.04 10.92 -9.17
N GLY A 112 2.63 9.69 -8.84
CA GLY A 112 1.22 9.34 -8.62
C GLY A 112 0.59 10.16 -7.49
N CYS A 113 1.25 10.27 -6.34
CA CYS A 113 0.82 11.09 -5.20
C CYS A 113 0.68 12.56 -5.60
N TRP A 114 1.69 13.10 -6.30
CA TRP A 114 1.68 14.48 -6.78
C TRP A 114 0.52 14.75 -7.73
N LEU A 115 0.36 13.93 -8.76
CA LEU A 115 -0.70 14.06 -9.77
C LEU A 115 -2.10 13.90 -9.15
N ALA A 116 -2.27 12.93 -8.26
CA ALA A 116 -3.54 12.69 -7.57
C ALA A 116 -3.95 13.90 -6.70
N MET A 117 -3.01 14.45 -5.92
CA MET A 117 -3.27 15.60 -5.07
C MET A 117 -3.49 16.86 -5.91
N TYR A 118 -2.70 17.09 -6.96
CA TYR A 118 -2.91 18.18 -7.89
C TYR A 118 -4.33 18.14 -8.50
N TRP A 119 -4.71 17.00 -9.05
CA TRP A 119 -6.04 16.84 -9.67
C TRP A 119 -7.17 16.97 -8.63
N ALA A 120 -7.01 16.40 -7.44
CA ALA A 120 -8.00 16.49 -6.37
C ALA A 120 -8.25 17.93 -5.91
N THR A 121 -7.19 18.72 -5.76
CA THR A 121 -7.28 20.11 -5.31
C THR A 121 -7.64 21.06 -6.46
N ARG A 122 -7.18 20.81 -7.69
CA ARG A 122 -7.45 21.66 -8.87
C ARG A 122 -8.93 21.79 -9.22
N ARG A 123 -9.75 20.84 -8.78
CA ARG A 123 -11.22 20.90 -8.95
C ARG A 123 -11.86 22.11 -8.28
N TRP A 124 -11.19 22.69 -7.33
CA TRP A 124 -11.74 23.74 -6.49
C TRP A 124 -10.72 24.85 -6.14
N ALA A 125 -9.44 24.61 -6.32
CA ALA A 125 -8.36 25.52 -6.00
C ALA A 125 -7.75 26.16 -7.26
N THR A 126 -7.08 27.28 -7.07
CA THR A 126 -6.25 27.90 -8.11
C THR A 126 -5.06 27.01 -8.47
N VAL A 127 -4.47 27.24 -9.67
CA VAL A 127 -3.26 26.50 -10.07
C VAL A 127 -2.15 26.60 -9.02
N PRO A 128 -1.78 27.80 -8.51
CA PRO A 128 -0.77 27.91 -7.47
C PRO A 128 -1.06 27.08 -6.21
N ALA A 129 -2.31 27.09 -5.76
CA ALA A 129 -2.72 26.33 -4.59
C ALA A 129 -2.60 24.81 -4.81
N ALA A 130 -2.99 24.33 -5.99
CA ALA A 130 -2.92 22.92 -6.35
C ALA A 130 -1.46 22.44 -6.51
N LEU A 131 -0.59 23.27 -7.11
CA LEU A 131 0.85 22.96 -7.25
C LEU A 131 1.53 22.78 -5.89
N LEU A 132 1.32 23.72 -4.96
CA LEU A 132 1.94 23.67 -3.63
C LEU A 132 1.38 22.50 -2.80
N ALA A 133 0.07 22.27 -2.85
CA ALA A 133 -0.54 21.12 -2.17
C ALA A 133 0.05 19.79 -2.69
N ALA A 134 0.20 19.63 -4.00
CA ALA A 134 0.76 18.44 -4.62
C ALA A 134 2.21 18.21 -4.19
N SER A 135 3.04 19.26 -4.22
CA SER A 135 4.45 19.17 -3.83
C SER A 135 4.63 18.84 -2.35
N ILE A 136 3.86 19.49 -1.46
CA ILE A 136 3.88 19.18 -0.02
C ILE A 136 3.40 17.76 0.23
N TYR A 137 2.35 17.29 -0.46
CA TYR A 137 1.84 15.93 -0.27
C TYR A 137 2.87 14.87 -0.68
N ALA A 138 3.44 14.99 -1.86
CA ALA A 138 4.36 13.99 -2.40
C ALA A 138 5.72 13.95 -1.69
N ALA A 139 6.22 15.11 -1.22
CA ALA A 139 7.51 15.24 -0.53
C ALA A 139 7.38 15.36 0.99
N ALA A 140 6.22 15.06 1.56
CA ALA A 140 5.97 15.15 3.00
C ALA A 140 6.93 14.25 3.82
N PRO A 141 7.32 14.63 5.03
CA PRO A 141 8.24 13.83 5.87
C PRO A 141 7.80 12.37 6.01
N TYR A 142 6.51 12.11 6.17
CA TYR A 142 6.01 10.74 6.28
C TYR A 142 6.15 9.94 4.98
N MET A 143 6.01 10.56 3.81
CA MET A 143 6.23 9.90 2.52
C MET A 143 7.71 9.53 2.34
N LEU A 144 8.61 10.39 2.76
CA LEU A 144 10.06 10.14 2.72
C LEU A 144 10.49 9.09 3.75
N PHE A 145 9.93 9.12 4.95
CA PHE A 145 10.09 8.06 5.95
C PHE A 145 9.65 6.70 5.42
N SER A 146 8.46 6.63 4.80
CA SER A 146 7.92 5.40 4.21
C SER A 146 8.74 4.90 3.01
N SER A 147 9.34 5.81 2.23
CA SER A 147 10.15 5.44 1.05
C SER A 147 11.59 5.07 1.39
N LEU A 148 12.25 5.83 2.27
CA LEU A 148 13.69 5.70 2.52
C LEU A 148 14.00 4.81 3.74
N GLN A 149 13.34 5.06 4.88
CA GLN A 149 13.65 4.32 6.11
C GLN A 149 12.92 3.00 6.19
N ARG A 150 11.62 2.99 5.87
CA ARG A 150 10.82 1.75 5.94
C ARG A 150 10.85 0.93 4.67
N ALA A 151 11.01 1.56 3.50
CA ALA A 151 10.76 0.96 2.20
C ALA A 151 9.37 0.32 2.10
N ALA A 152 8.35 0.93 2.74
CA ALA A 152 6.98 0.44 2.77
C ALA A 152 6.26 0.77 1.44
N PHE A 153 6.71 0.18 0.35
CA PHE A 153 6.34 0.53 -1.02
C PHE A 153 4.84 0.36 -1.32
N GLY A 154 4.20 -0.64 -0.73
CA GLY A 154 2.75 -0.79 -0.84
C GLY A 154 2.00 0.39 -0.23
N GLU A 155 2.43 0.86 0.94
CA GLU A 155 1.84 2.02 1.63
C GLU A 155 2.09 3.32 0.85
N LEU A 156 3.32 3.51 0.35
CA LEU A 156 3.70 4.66 -0.46
C LEU A 156 2.87 4.76 -1.74
N LEU A 157 2.69 3.67 -2.48
CA LEU A 157 1.86 3.63 -3.68
C LEU A 157 0.38 3.86 -3.36
N ALA A 158 -0.12 3.28 -2.27
CA ALA A 158 -1.51 3.44 -1.84
C ALA A 158 -1.86 4.88 -1.48
N ALA A 159 -0.90 5.67 -1.01
CA ALA A 159 -1.08 7.09 -0.75
C ALA A 159 -1.55 7.88 -1.99
N THR A 160 -1.28 7.40 -3.21
CA THR A 160 -1.82 7.97 -4.46
C THR A 160 -3.34 8.01 -4.48
N TRP A 161 -4.00 7.03 -3.89
CA TRP A 161 -5.46 6.89 -3.98
C TRP A 161 -6.23 7.66 -2.92
N LEU A 162 -5.59 8.03 -1.80
CA LEU A 162 -6.23 8.79 -0.71
C LEU A 162 -6.77 10.15 -1.13
N PRO A 163 -6.01 11.02 -1.85
CA PRO A 163 -6.54 12.29 -2.35
C PRO A 163 -7.73 12.14 -3.29
N LEU A 164 -7.72 11.10 -4.13
CA LEU A 164 -8.80 10.82 -5.07
C LEU A 164 -10.07 10.38 -4.34
N LEU A 165 -9.95 9.48 -3.36
CA LEU A 165 -11.07 9.04 -2.52
C LEU A 165 -11.65 10.21 -1.72
N PHE A 166 -10.79 11.00 -1.07
CA PHE A 166 -11.24 12.17 -0.31
C PHE A 166 -11.95 13.20 -1.19
N ALA A 167 -11.38 13.51 -2.37
CA ALA A 167 -11.99 14.43 -3.34
C ALA A 167 -13.36 13.93 -3.84
N ALA A 168 -13.50 12.62 -4.08
CA ALA A 168 -14.77 12.01 -4.44
C ALA A 168 -15.81 12.17 -3.32
N CYS A 169 -15.40 11.92 -2.07
CA CYS A 169 -16.28 12.02 -0.91
C CYS A 169 -16.73 13.46 -0.63
N ILE A 170 -15.86 14.47 -0.74
CA ILE A 170 -16.22 15.87 -0.46
C ILE A 170 -16.93 16.56 -1.64
N SER A 171 -17.06 15.89 -2.77
CA SER A 171 -17.73 16.44 -3.96
C SER A 171 -19.16 16.88 -3.64
N PRO A 172 -19.63 18.03 -4.18
CA PRO A 172 -21.04 18.42 -4.08
C PRO A 172 -21.98 17.39 -4.70
N ALA A 173 -21.53 16.72 -5.77
CA ALA A 173 -22.24 15.63 -6.45
C ALA A 173 -21.35 14.38 -6.52
N PRO A 174 -21.21 13.61 -5.41
CA PRO A 174 -20.43 12.39 -5.42
C PRO A 174 -21.12 11.34 -6.29
N SER A 175 -20.32 10.54 -6.99
CA SER A 175 -20.83 9.40 -7.76
C SER A 175 -20.31 8.09 -7.19
N VAL A 176 -21.09 7.05 -7.37
CA VAL A 176 -20.74 5.67 -6.94
C VAL A 176 -19.38 5.25 -7.53
N ALA A 177 -19.17 5.46 -8.83
CA ALA A 177 -17.91 5.09 -9.49
C ALA A 177 -16.71 5.89 -8.98
N ALA A 178 -16.88 7.21 -8.73
CA ALA A 178 -15.80 8.06 -8.21
C ALA A 178 -15.34 7.66 -6.81
N ILE A 179 -16.20 7.03 -6.01
CA ILE A 179 -15.86 6.46 -4.69
C ILE A 179 -15.30 5.04 -4.85
N ALA A 180 -15.95 4.19 -5.66
CA ALA A 180 -15.61 2.79 -5.82
C ALA A 180 -14.19 2.59 -6.36
N MET A 181 -13.79 3.35 -7.40
CA MET A 181 -12.49 3.16 -8.05
C MET A 181 -11.29 3.42 -7.12
N PRO A 182 -11.14 4.58 -6.46
CA PRO A 182 -10.01 4.78 -5.56
C PRO A 182 -10.06 3.86 -4.34
N LEU A 183 -11.24 3.49 -3.83
CA LEU A 183 -11.36 2.51 -2.75
C LEU A 183 -10.87 1.11 -3.20
N ALA A 184 -11.26 0.66 -4.39
CA ALA A 184 -10.77 -0.59 -4.94
C ALA A 184 -9.25 -0.57 -5.13
N LEU A 185 -8.71 0.51 -5.69
CA LEU A 185 -7.27 0.69 -5.88
C LEU A 185 -6.50 0.68 -4.55
N LEU A 186 -7.06 1.26 -3.48
CA LEU A 186 -6.49 1.15 -2.13
C LEU A 186 -6.38 -0.31 -1.69
N TRP A 187 -7.48 -1.07 -1.77
CA TRP A 187 -7.51 -2.48 -1.36
C TRP A 187 -6.60 -3.37 -2.19
N LEU A 188 -6.42 -3.07 -3.47
CA LEU A 188 -5.50 -3.79 -4.35
C LEU A 188 -4.04 -3.37 -4.18
N THR A 189 -3.75 -2.29 -3.43
CA THR A 189 -2.37 -1.78 -3.27
C THR A 189 -1.79 -2.08 -1.89
N ASN A 190 -2.53 -1.78 -0.79
CA ASN A 190 -2.05 -1.98 0.58
C ASN A 190 -3.21 -2.11 1.56
N ALA A 191 -3.34 -3.23 2.23
CA ALA A 191 -4.47 -3.51 3.13
C ALA A 191 -4.57 -2.53 4.32
N PRO A 192 -3.50 -2.19 5.06
CA PRO A 192 -3.55 -1.17 6.11
C PRO A 192 -4.05 0.19 5.60
N THR A 193 -3.50 0.70 4.49
CA THR A 193 -3.93 1.98 3.92
C THR A 193 -5.37 1.92 3.39
N ALA A 194 -5.82 0.76 2.90
CA ALA A 194 -7.22 0.56 2.47
C ALA A 194 -8.20 0.59 3.65
N ILE A 195 -7.86 -0.02 4.79
CA ILE A 195 -8.62 0.10 6.03
C ILE A 195 -8.71 1.56 6.44
N LEU A 196 -7.59 2.28 6.43
CA LEU A 196 -7.51 3.71 6.74
C LEU A 196 -8.38 4.55 5.80
N GLY A 197 -8.31 4.29 4.49
CA GLY A 197 -9.16 4.93 3.47
C GLY A 197 -10.64 4.61 3.65
N SER A 198 -10.98 3.39 4.07
CA SER A 198 -12.37 3.00 4.37
C SER A 198 -12.92 3.76 5.58
N TYR A 199 -12.12 3.95 6.63
CA TYR A 199 -12.50 4.78 7.78
C TYR A 199 -12.57 6.27 7.43
N LEU A 200 -11.68 6.77 6.58
CA LEU A 200 -11.75 8.13 6.05
C LEU A 200 -13.06 8.35 5.27
N LEU A 201 -13.43 7.42 4.40
CA LEU A 201 -14.69 7.45 3.66
C LEU A 201 -15.89 7.48 4.61
N LEU A 202 -15.92 6.56 5.59
CA LEU A 202 -16.98 6.50 6.59
C LEU A 202 -17.09 7.82 7.36
N PHE A 203 -15.97 8.36 7.85
CA PHE A 203 -15.94 9.63 8.57
C PHE A 203 -16.49 10.79 7.73
N VAL A 204 -16.05 10.93 6.48
CA VAL A 204 -16.52 12.00 5.59
C VAL A 204 -18.00 11.82 5.24
N ALA A 205 -18.45 10.57 5.00
CA ALA A 205 -19.86 10.27 4.75
C ALA A 205 -20.73 10.68 5.95
N LEU A 206 -20.38 10.24 7.16
CA LEU A 206 -21.10 10.60 8.39
C LEU A 206 -21.11 12.11 8.62
N PHE A 207 -19.99 12.79 8.43
CA PHE A 207 -19.90 14.26 8.55
C PHE A 207 -20.85 14.96 7.57
N GLN A 208 -20.91 14.52 6.32
CA GLN A 208 -21.80 15.11 5.33
C GLN A 208 -23.27 14.82 5.60
N LEU A 209 -23.61 13.58 5.96
CA LEU A 209 -24.98 13.20 6.28
C LEU A 209 -25.49 13.95 7.53
N LEU A 210 -24.65 14.02 8.58
CA LEU A 210 -24.98 14.81 9.78
C LEU A 210 -25.22 16.28 9.44
N LYS A 211 -24.34 16.88 8.62
CA LYS A 211 -24.52 18.28 8.15
C LYS A 211 -25.81 18.48 7.38
N MET A 212 -26.24 17.50 6.54
CA MET A 212 -27.49 17.58 5.80
C MET A 212 -28.69 17.49 6.75
N LEU A 213 -28.65 16.60 7.74
CA LEU A 213 -29.68 16.45 8.77
C LEU A 213 -29.80 17.74 9.61
N LEU A 214 -28.69 18.31 10.07
CA LEU A 214 -28.68 19.57 10.84
C LEU A 214 -29.21 20.76 10.01
N ARG A 215 -29.11 20.69 8.68
CA ARG A 215 -29.69 21.69 7.76
C ARG A 215 -31.11 21.36 7.33
N GLN A 216 -31.73 20.35 7.94
CA GLN A 216 -33.10 19.92 7.67
C GLN A 216 -33.34 19.57 6.17
N ALA A 217 -32.32 18.98 5.52
CA ALA A 217 -32.45 18.53 4.14
C ALA A 217 -33.55 17.45 4.04
N PRO A 218 -34.31 17.37 2.93
CA PRO A 218 -35.33 16.34 2.73
C PRO A 218 -34.77 14.94 2.91
N ALA A 219 -35.50 14.07 3.59
CA ALA A 219 -35.07 12.70 3.91
C ALA A 219 -34.68 11.89 2.67
N CYS A 220 -35.39 12.09 1.55
CA CYS A 220 -35.07 11.43 0.28
C CYS A 220 -33.69 11.82 -0.26
N VAL A 221 -33.29 13.11 -0.11
CA VAL A 221 -31.97 13.60 -0.54
C VAL A 221 -30.87 13.03 0.35
N VAL A 222 -31.11 12.96 1.68
CA VAL A 222 -30.19 12.33 2.62
C VAL A 222 -30.02 10.84 2.30
N ALA A 223 -31.13 10.12 2.07
CA ALA A 223 -31.12 8.70 1.72
C ALA A 223 -30.39 8.45 0.39
N LEU A 224 -30.63 9.27 -0.64
CA LEU A 224 -29.92 9.17 -1.91
C LEU A 224 -28.40 9.34 -1.72
N ARG A 225 -27.99 10.34 -0.94
CA ARG A 225 -26.56 10.58 -0.62
C ARG A 225 -25.94 9.41 0.12
N ALA A 226 -26.64 8.85 1.12
CA ALA A 226 -26.22 7.66 1.86
C ALA A 226 -26.08 6.46 0.91
N GLY A 227 -27.04 6.29 -0.02
CA GLY A 227 -27.01 5.26 -1.05
C GLY A 227 -25.79 5.34 -1.97
N VAL A 228 -25.38 6.56 -2.35
CA VAL A 228 -24.14 6.77 -3.15
C VAL A 228 -22.89 6.33 -2.38
N PHE A 229 -22.76 6.69 -1.09
CA PHE A 229 -21.64 6.25 -0.27
C PHE A 229 -21.64 4.73 -0.06
N ALA A 230 -22.78 4.15 0.28
CA ALA A 230 -22.93 2.71 0.47
C ALA A 230 -22.66 1.93 -0.82
N GLY A 231 -23.23 2.37 -1.95
CA GLY A 231 -23.03 1.76 -3.27
C GLY A 231 -21.58 1.86 -3.73
N GLY A 232 -20.93 3.03 -3.54
CA GLY A 232 -19.52 3.22 -3.84
C GLY A 232 -18.61 2.30 -3.02
N THR A 233 -18.91 2.12 -1.73
CA THR A 233 -18.20 1.19 -0.87
C THR A 233 -18.39 -0.26 -1.32
N ALA A 234 -19.64 -0.67 -1.54
CA ALA A 234 -19.95 -2.04 -1.95
C ALA A 234 -19.30 -2.39 -3.29
N LEU A 235 -19.45 -1.55 -4.32
CA LEU A 235 -18.85 -1.80 -5.63
C LEU A 235 -17.31 -1.73 -5.58
N GLY A 236 -16.74 -0.85 -4.76
CA GLY A 236 -15.29 -0.81 -4.53
C GLY A 236 -14.74 -2.12 -3.98
N LEU A 237 -15.41 -2.71 -2.97
CA LEU A 237 -15.04 -4.01 -2.42
C LEU A 237 -15.30 -5.16 -3.40
N LEU A 238 -16.42 -5.14 -4.13
CA LEU A 238 -16.73 -6.15 -5.14
C LEU A 238 -15.74 -6.17 -6.30
N LEU A 239 -15.22 -5.01 -6.72
CA LEU A 239 -14.14 -4.93 -7.72
C LEU A 239 -12.87 -5.66 -7.30
N THR A 240 -12.63 -5.77 -6.00
CA THR A 240 -11.42 -6.40 -5.45
C THR A 240 -11.62 -7.86 -5.06
N SER A 241 -12.80 -8.43 -5.29
CA SER A 241 -13.16 -9.78 -4.84
C SER A 241 -12.24 -10.87 -5.37
N PHE A 242 -11.63 -10.70 -6.57
CA PHE A 242 -10.68 -11.68 -7.12
C PHE A 242 -9.45 -11.87 -6.23
N PHE A 243 -9.12 -10.87 -5.39
CA PHE A 243 -8.04 -10.88 -4.42
C PHE A 243 -8.58 -11.06 -2.98
N LEU A 244 -9.57 -10.24 -2.57
CA LEU A 244 -10.06 -10.24 -1.19
C LEU A 244 -10.75 -11.56 -0.80
N LEU A 245 -11.54 -12.17 -1.70
CA LEU A 245 -12.27 -13.38 -1.36
C LEU A 245 -11.34 -14.57 -1.10
N PRO A 246 -10.33 -14.86 -1.97
CA PRO A 246 -9.31 -15.86 -1.64
C PRO A 246 -8.56 -15.55 -0.34
N ALA A 247 -8.13 -14.29 -0.12
CA ALA A 247 -7.42 -13.89 1.09
C ALA A 247 -8.27 -14.14 2.36
N LEU A 248 -9.56 -13.81 2.33
CA LEU A 248 -10.46 -14.03 3.47
C LEU A 248 -10.73 -15.51 3.72
N VAL A 249 -10.97 -16.31 2.68
CA VAL A 249 -11.28 -17.75 2.80
C VAL A 249 -10.05 -18.52 3.29
N GLN A 250 -8.87 -18.16 2.82
CA GLN A 250 -7.60 -18.85 3.15
C GLN A 250 -6.91 -18.26 4.39
N ALA A 251 -7.45 -17.20 5.02
CA ALA A 251 -6.88 -16.60 6.22
C ALA A 251 -6.67 -17.60 7.38
N LYS A 252 -7.54 -18.59 7.50
CA LYS A 252 -7.44 -19.67 8.48
C LYS A 252 -6.31 -20.68 8.21
N ASP A 253 -5.77 -20.68 7.00
CA ASP A 253 -4.74 -21.62 6.56
C ASP A 253 -3.32 -21.10 6.82
N VAL A 254 -3.19 -19.90 7.40
CA VAL A 254 -1.93 -19.23 7.78
C VAL A 254 -2.02 -18.60 9.17
N GLN A 255 -0.88 -18.11 9.68
CA GLN A 255 -0.76 -17.59 11.05
C GLN A 255 -0.81 -16.05 11.08
N LEU A 256 -1.85 -15.42 10.49
CA LEU A 256 -1.93 -13.95 10.35
C LEU A 256 -1.78 -13.19 11.68
N ASP A 257 -2.16 -13.78 12.81
CA ASP A 257 -2.10 -13.12 14.11
C ASP A 257 -0.66 -12.87 14.59
N THR A 258 0.31 -13.62 14.08
CA THR A 258 1.73 -13.44 14.42
C THR A 258 2.28 -12.08 13.94
N ALA A 259 1.62 -11.46 12.95
CA ALA A 259 1.95 -10.10 12.52
C ALA A 259 1.83 -9.05 13.64
N PHE A 260 1.10 -9.35 14.71
CA PHE A 260 0.83 -8.41 15.82
C PHE A 260 1.61 -8.77 17.09
N GLU A 261 2.42 -9.82 17.04
CA GLU A 261 3.26 -10.28 18.16
C GLU A 261 4.58 -9.48 18.24
N HIS A 262 5.33 -9.72 19.31
CA HIS A 262 6.68 -9.17 19.51
C HIS A 262 6.80 -7.64 19.36
N GLY A 263 5.79 -6.90 19.84
CA GLY A 263 5.78 -5.44 19.80
C GLY A 263 5.33 -4.82 18.48
N GLN A 264 4.83 -5.64 17.54
CA GLN A 264 4.29 -5.16 16.25
C GLN A 264 2.81 -4.72 16.34
N GLY A 265 2.21 -4.77 17.53
CA GLY A 265 0.82 -4.35 17.74
C GLY A 265 0.68 -2.87 18.06
N PHE A 266 -0.53 -2.32 17.87
CA PHE A 266 -0.82 -0.90 18.12
C PHE A 266 -0.58 -0.47 19.58
N ARG A 267 -0.75 -1.39 20.54
CA ARG A 267 -0.58 -1.09 21.98
C ARG A 267 0.84 -0.66 22.34
N ASP A 268 1.82 -1.22 21.62
CA ASP A 268 3.24 -0.96 21.85
C ASP A 268 3.76 0.23 21.04
N ASN A 269 2.94 0.72 20.09
CA ASN A 269 3.36 1.69 19.08
C ASN A 269 2.59 3.03 19.13
N PHE A 270 1.89 3.32 20.22
CA PHE A 270 1.33 4.65 20.43
C PHE A 270 2.44 5.68 20.62
N LEU A 271 2.24 6.87 20.04
CA LEU A 271 3.17 7.98 20.23
C LEU A 271 3.18 8.43 21.69
N ILE A 272 4.32 8.94 22.15
CA ILE A 272 4.55 9.40 23.55
C ILE A 272 4.62 8.23 24.56
N ARG A 273 4.50 6.99 24.14
CA ARG A 273 4.68 5.83 25.01
C ARG A 273 6.05 5.19 24.77
N HIS A 274 6.84 5.06 25.84
CA HIS A 274 8.11 4.34 25.77
C HIS A 274 7.86 2.85 26.05
N THR A 275 7.98 2.02 25.01
CA THR A 275 8.04 0.57 25.16
C THR A 275 9.43 0.05 24.78
N ALA A 276 9.83 -1.07 25.35
CA ALA A 276 11.18 -1.63 25.16
C ALA A 276 11.41 -2.22 23.76
N LEU A 277 10.37 -2.41 22.96
CA LEU A 277 10.38 -3.24 21.75
C LEU A 277 10.47 -2.44 20.44
N THR A 278 9.97 -1.22 20.39
CA THR A 278 10.18 -0.33 19.25
C THR A 278 11.52 0.38 19.38
N SER A 279 12.29 0.52 18.30
CA SER A 279 13.53 1.28 18.40
C SER A 279 13.19 2.68 18.92
N ARG A 280 13.85 3.13 19.98
CA ARG A 280 13.63 4.47 20.57
C ARG A 280 13.76 5.56 19.51
N GLN A 281 14.69 5.38 18.57
CA GLN A 281 14.92 6.30 17.47
C GLN A 281 13.69 6.44 16.56
N THR A 282 13.12 5.35 16.08
CA THR A 282 11.91 5.39 15.22
C THR A 282 10.74 6.06 15.93
N LEU A 283 10.54 5.78 17.23
CA LEU A 283 9.46 6.40 17.99
C LEU A 283 9.68 7.90 18.18
N HIS A 284 10.92 8.35 18.41
CA HIS A 284 11.25 9.77 18.45
C HIS A 284 11.02 10.46 17.12
N GLU A 285 11.43 9.86 16.03
CA GLU A 285 11.25 10.40 14.67
C GLU A 285 9.78 10.59 14.32
N VAL A 286 8.93 9.56 14.53
CA VAL A 286 7.49 9.65 14.23
C VAL A 286 6.76 10.59 15.19
N THR A 287 7.21 10.71 16.44
CA THR A 287 6.68 11.70 17.41
C THR A 287 7.05 13.12 16.99
N ALA A 288 8.29 13.34 16.57
CA ALA A 288 8.74 14.65 16.05
C ALA A 288 7.98 15.03 14.77
N MET A 289 7.77 14.06 13.87
CA MET A 289 6.92 14.28 12.68
C MET A 289 5.50 14.70 13.07
N MET A 290 4.87 13.99 14.01
CA MET A 290 3.54 14.35 14.48
C MET A 290 3.50 15.79 15.02
N ALA A 291 4.47 16.16 15.86
CA ALA A 291 4.55 17.51 16.41
C ALA A 291 4.72 18.56 15.30
N ALA A 292 5.57 18.28 14.29
CA ALA A 292 5.75 19.15 13.14
C ALA A 292 4.48 19.32 12.30
N TYR A 293 3.72 18.24 12.06
CA TYR A 293 2.43 18.32 11.36
C TYR A 293 1.39 19.14 12.14
N VAL A 294 1.28 18.90 13.46
CA VAL A 294 0.34 19.64 14.31
C VAL A 294 0.70 21.13 14.31
N PHE A 295 1.99 21.45 14.48
CA PHE A 295 2.47 22.83 14.45
C PHE A 295 2.20 23.50 13.09
N ALA A 296 2.52 22.82 11.98
CA ALA A 296 2.25 23.33 10.64
C ALA A 296 0.76 23.57 10.38
N LEU A 297 -0.11 22.64 10.81
CA LEU A 297 -1.56 22.80 10.71
C LEU A 297 -2.07 23.99 11.53
N LEU A 298 -1.59 24.16 12.76
CA LEU A 298 -1.94 25.31 13.59
C LEU A 298 -1.54 26.62 12.92
N CYS A 299 -0.29 26.72 12.42
CA CYS A 299 0.18 27.90 11.69
C CYS A 299 -0.70 28.20 10.47
N VAL A 300 -1.04 27.19 9.67
CA VAL A 300 -1.87 27.32 8.46
C VAL A 300 -3.28 27.79 8.83
N PHE A 301 -3.94 27.19 9.82
CA PHE A 301 -5.29 27.57 10.23
C PHE A 301 -5.34 28.96 10.86
N VAL A 302 -4.33 29.35 11.67
CA VAL A 302 -4.20 30.71 12.20
C VAL A 302 -4.02 31.71 11.06
N ALA A 303 -3.12 31.43 10.10
CA ALA A 303 -2.90 32.29 8.94
C ALA A 303 -4.18 32.50 8.11
N ILE A 304 -4.94 31.41 7.84
CA ILE A 304 -6.25 31.49 7.17
C ILE A 304 -7.19 32.40 7.97
N GLY A 305 -7.25 32.24 9.30
CA GLY A 305 -8.09 33.06 10.17
C GLY A 305 -7.74 34.54 10.13
N VAL A 306 -6.45 34.88 10.19
CA VAL A 306 -5.94 36.27 10.14
C VAL A 306 -6.21 36.89 8.76
N LEU A 307 -5.91 36.19 7.66
CA LEU A 307 -6.12 36.70 6.32
C LEU A 307 -7.59 37.00 6.03
N ARG A 308 -8.50 36.13 6.49
CA ARG A 308 -9.94 36.34 6.32
C ARG A 308 -10.49 37.49 7.16
N ARG A 309 -9.98 37.73 8.36
CA ARG A 309 -10.34 38.91 9.14
C ARG A 309 -9.93 40.22 8.46
N ARG A 310 -8.75 40.22 7.80
CA ARG A 310 -8.21 41.38 7.11
C ARG A 310 -8.86 41.67 5.75
N ARG A 311 -9.39 40.65 5.08
CA ARG A 311 -9.99 40.71 3.75
C ARG A 311 -11.28 39.90 3.71
N PRO A 312 -12.38 40.38 4.31
CA PRO A 312 -13.65 39.69 4.24
C PRO A 312 -14.09 39.69 2.76
N ARG A 313 -14.16 38.50 2.16
CA ARG A 313 -14.69 38.33 0.80
C ARG A 313 -16.20 38.14 0.88
N PRO A 314 -16.98 38.63 -0.13
CA PRO A 314 -18.39 38.34 -0.22
C PRO A 314 -18.60 36.82 -0.33
N VAL A 315 -19.72 36.35 0.23
CA VAL A 315 -20.11 34.97 0.49
C VAL A 315 -20.32 34.10 -0.77
N ALA A 316 -20.06 34.57 -1.97
CA ALA A 316 -20.02 33.76 -3.19
C ALA A 316 -18.82 32.78 -3.14
N GLU A 317 -18.79 31.92 -2.11
CA GLU A 317 -17.70 31.00 -1.85
C GLU A 317 -17.82 29.80 -2.79
N THR A 318 -16.83 29.66 -3.64
CA THR A 318 -16.50 28.44 -4.40
C THR A 318 -16.18 27.23 -3.47
N TYR A 319 -16.21 27.42 -2.14
CA TYR A 319 -15.89 26.43 -1.10
C TYR A 319 -17.02 26.24 -0.11
N PRO A 320 -17.34 24.99 0.21
CA PRO A 320 -18.16 24.76 1.39
C PRO A 320 -17.35 25.22 2.61
N GLY A 321 -17.83 26.21 3.38
CA GLY A 321 -17.24 26.64 4.67
C GLY A 321 -17.07 25.48 5.66
N SER A 322 -17.75 24.37 5.39
CA SER A 322 -17.61 23.09 6.07
C SER A 322 -16.31 22.34 5.79
N LEU A 323 -15.55 22.63 4.69
CA LEU A 323 -14.30 21.92 4.42
C LEU A 323 -13.25 22.21 5.50
N ARG A 324 -13.14 23.46 5.97
CA ARG A 324 -12.21 23.80 7.08
C ARG A 324 -12.58 23.05 8.36
N LEU A 325 -13.87 23.05 8.70
CA LEU A 325 -14.35 22.32 9.87
C LEU A 325 -14.06 20.82 9.72
N LEU A 326 -14.36 20.24 8.56
CA LEU A 326 -14.05 18.84 8.27
C LEU A 326 -12.56 18.52 8.46
N LEU A 327 -11.67 19.34 7.88
CA LEU A 327 -10.22 19.15 8.00
C LEU A 327 -9.74 19.30 9.45
N SER A 328 -10.29 20.28 10.19
CA SER A 328 -9.93 20.50 11.61
C SER A 328 -10.38 19.32 12.47
N VAL A 329 -11.64 18.86 12.32
CA VAL A 329 -12.15 17.70 13.09
C VAL A 329 -11.39 16.43 12.73
N LEU A 330 -11.10 16.23 11.43
CA LEU A 330 -10.30 15.08 10.98
C LEU A 330 -8.88 15.12 11.57
N ALA A 331 -8.22 16.29 11.57
CA ALA A 331 -6.90 16.45 12.17
C ALA A 331 -6.90 16.13 13.68
N CYS A 332 -7.88 16.65 14.43
CA CYS A 332 -8.02 16.38 15.87
C CYS A 332 -8.29 14.89 16.13
N LEU A 333 -9.17 14.25 15.35
CA LEU A 333 -9.47 12.83 15.47
C LEU A 333 -8.23 11.97 15.19
N VAL A 334 -7.53 12.25 14.08
CA VAL A 334 -6.31 11.53 13.69
C VAL A 334 -5.23 11.69 14.75
N PHE A 335 -5.03 12.91 15.25
CA PHE A 335 -4.10 13.17 16.35
C PHE A 335 -4.46 12.35 17.60
N PHE A 336 -5.73 12.37 18.02
CA PHE A 336 -6.20 11.59 19.16
C PHE A 336 -5.95 10.09 18.98
N LEU A 337 -6.21 9.55 17.78
CA LEU A 337 -6.03 8.12 17.49
C LEU A 337 -4.56 7.66 17.53
N MET A 338 -3.59 8.56 17.46
CA MET A 338 -2.17 8.23 17.61
C MET A 338 -1.70 8.18 19.08
N LEU A 339 -2.54 8.56 20.03
CA LEU A 339 -2.20 8.67 21.45
C LEU A 339 -2.76 7.49 22.26
N PRO A 340 -2.10 7.08 23.37
CA PRO A 340 -2.52 5.96 24.21
C PRO A 340 -3.98 6.01 24.68
N PRO A 341 -4.59 7.17 25.00
CA PRO A 341 -5.99 7.23 25.43
C PRO A 341 -6.99 6.67 24.42
N SER A 342 -6.60 6.59 23.12
CA SER A 342 -7.47 6.05 22.07
C SER A 342 -7.48 4.51 21.99
N ALA A 343 -6.73 3.82 22.85
CA ALA A 343 -6.60 2.35 22.80
C ALA A 343 -7.94 1.61 22.76
N PHE A 344 -8.97 2.13 23.46
CA PHE A 344 -10.31 1.55 23.43
C PHE A 344 -10.94 1.60 22.02
N VAL A 345 -10.66 2.65 21.23
CA VAL A 345 -11.16 2.76 19.84
C VAL A 345 -10.53 1.67 18.98
N TRP A 346 -9.21 1.47 19.11
CA TRP A 346 -8.47 0.44 18.38
C TRP A 346 -8.92 -0.98 18.69
N GLN A 347 -9.40 -1.21 19.92
CA GLN A 347 -9.88 -2.53 20.35
C GLN A 347 -11.28 -2.85 19.82
N HIS A 348 -12.15 -1.84 19.70
CA HIS A 348 -13.56 -2.05 19.38
C HIS A 348 -13.90 -1.81 17.90
N LEU A 349 -13.14 -0.97 17.19
CA LEU A 349 -13.40 -0.76 15.77
C LEU A 349 -12.89 -1.94 14.93
N PRO A 350 -13.75 -2.49 14.04
CA PRO A 350 -13.41 -3.66 13.24
C PRO A 350 -12.14 -3.46 12.40
N LYS A 351 -11.19 -4.36 12.53
CA LYS A 351 -9.93 -4.37 11.75
C LYS A 351 -9.03 -3.15 11.91
N LEU A 352 -9.32 -2.19 12.80
CA LEU A 352 -8.44 -1.04 13.02
C LEU A 352 -7.07 -1.49 13.56
N ALA A 353 -7.04 -2.51 14.40
CA ALA A 353 -5.82 -3.11 14.93
C ALA A 353 -4.87 -3.65 13.84
N VAL A 354 -5.38 -3.97 12.63
CA VAL A 354 -4.58 -4.42 11.48
C VAL A 354 -3.63 -3.33 10.97
N LEU A 355 -3.88 -2.07 11.31
CA LEU A 355 -2.92 -1.00 11.02
C LEU A 355 -1.59 -1.18 11.78
N GLN A 356 -1.53 -1.98 12.84
CA GLN A 356 -0.34 -2.25 13.67
C GLN A 356 0.23 -0.98 14.34
N PHE A 357 0.55 0.03 13.54
CA PHE A 357 1.26 1.24 13.94
C PHE A 357 0.36 2.48 13.89
N PRO A 358 0.03 3.11 15.03
CA PRO A 358 -0.75 4.34 15.05
C PRO A 358 -0.16 5.48 14.21
N TRP A 359 1.16 5.54 14.05
CA TRP A 359 1.80 6.55 13.19
C TRP A 359 1.48 6.42 11.69
N ARG A 360 0.92 5.29 11.21
CA ARG A 360 0.39 5.19 9.83
C ARG A 360 -0.70 6.23 9.54
N LEU A 361 -1.36 6.71 10.58
CA LEU A 361 -2.31 7.83 10.51
C LEU A 361 -1.66 9.15 10.08
N LEU A 362 -0.32 9.29 10.13
CA LEU A 362 0.39 10.45 9.57
C LEU A 362 0.14 10.63 8.08
N SER A 363 -0.19 9.59 7.33
CA SER A 363 -0.63 9.68 5.94
C SER A 363 -1.90 10.53 5.79
N LEU A 364 -2.84 10.44 6.74
CA LEU A 364 -4.03 11.29 6.77
C LEU A 364 -3.71 12.72 7.23
N LEU A 365 -2.78 12.93 8.17
CA LEU A 365 -2.32 14.29 8.50
C LEU A 365 -1.62 14.94 7.33
N THR A 366 -0.86 14.17 6.54
CA THR A 366 -0.25 14.65 5.29
C THR A 366 -1.34 15.14 4.30
N LEU A 367 -2.40 14.33 4.12
CA LEU A 367 -3.55 14.69 3.30
C LEU A 367 -4.20 15.99 3.80
N VAL A 368 -4.49 16.08 5.09
CA VAL A 368 -5.12 17.26 5.72
C VAL A 368 -4.26 18.50 5.56
N LEU A 369 -2.94 18.38 5.80
CA LEU A 369 -2.01 19.50 5.65
C LEU A 369 -1.98 20.02 4.21
N ALA A 370 -1.89 19.14 3.22
CA ALA A 370 -1.89 19.52 1.82
C ALA A 370 -3.18 20.26 1.41
N TYR A 371 -4.35 19.77 1.85
CA TYR A 371 -5.62 20.46 1.64
C TYR A 371 -5.70 21.81 2.38
N ALA A 372 -5.20 21.88 3.62
CA ALA A 372 -5.16 23.13 4.39
C ALA A 372 -4.25 24.18 3.74
N VAL A 373 -3.09 23.76 3.21
CA VAL A 373 -2.20 24.65 2.45
C VAL A 373 -2.88 25.12 1.17
N ALA A 374 -3.60 24.26 0.45
CA ALA A 374 -4.37 24.70 -0.71
C ALA A 374 -5.42 25.78 -0.33
N LEU A 375 -6.09 25.63 0.81
CA LEU A 375 -6.99 26.66 1.34
C LEU A 375 -6.26 27.98 1.65
N LEU A 376 -5.09 27.92 2.28
CA LEU A 376 -4.28 29.09 2.61
C LEU A 376 -3.82 29.84 1.36
N VAL A 377 -3.27 29.10 0.40
CA VAL A 377 -2.74 29.69 -0.84
C VAL A 377 -3.83 30.31 -1.70
N ASN A 378 -5.05 29.77 -1.66
CA ASN A 378 -6.20 30.39 -2.30
C ASN A 378 -6.59 31.77 -1.71
N GLU A 379 -6.25 32.05 -0.45
CA GLU A 379 -6.45 33.37 0.14
C GLU A 379 -5.36 34.38 -0.30
N VAL A 380 -4.25 33.87 -0.84
CA VAL A 380 -3.09 34.67 -1.28
C VAL A 380 -3.02 34.67 -2.82
N ARG A 381 -2.84 35.83 -3.43
CA ARG A 381 -2.64 35.90 -4.89
C ARG A 381 -1.19 35.64 -5.24
N ILE A 382 -0.88 34.41 -5.67
CA ILE A 382 0.44 34.01 -6.15
C ILE A 382 0.37 33.83 -7.66
N ARG A 383 1.36 34.34 -8.39
CA ARG A 383 1.48 34.12 -9.84
C ARG A 383 1.82 32.64 -10.09
N PRO A 384 1.23 31.99 -11.12
CA PRO A 384 1.51 30.58 -11.42
C PRO A 384 2.99 30.26 -11.61
N SER A 385 3.75 31.14 -12.30
CA SER A 385 5.19 30.96 -12.50
C SER A 385 5.99 30.94 -11.18
N HIS A 386 5.66 31.80 -10.22
CA HIS A 386 6.29 31.79 -8.90
C HIS A 386 5.89 30.53 -8.13
N ALA A 387 4.64 30.06 -8.26
CA ALA A 387 4.21 28.83 -7.62
C ALA A 387 4.95 27.60 -8.13
N VAL A 388 5.30 27.53 -9.42
CA VAL A 388 6.16 26.46 -9.98
C VAL A 388 7.51 26.44 -9.28
N LEU A 389 8.19 27.59 -9.20
CA LEU A 389 9.49 27.69 -8.53
C LEU A 389 9.41 27.32 -7.06
N VAL A 390 8.40 27.83 -6.34
CA VAL A 390 8.18 27.50 -4.92
C VAL A 390 7.88 26.02 -4.73
N SER A 391 7.09 25.40 -5.62
CA SER A 391 6.79 23.98 -5.58
C SER A 391 8.04 23.11 -5.73
N ILE A 392 8.91 23.43 -6.67
CA ILE A 392 10.18 22.73 -6.88
C ILE A 392 11.10 22.95 -5.66
N ALA A 393 11.22 24.19 -5.18
CA ALA A 393 12.04 24.51 -4.01
C ALA A 393 11.58 23.79 -2.74
N VAL A 394 10.26 23.73 -2.49
CA VAL A 394 9.64 23.01 -1.36
C VAL A 394 9.92 21.51 -1.50
N SER A 395 9.75 20.93 -2.68
CA SER A 395 10.07 19.51 -2.92
C SER A 395 11.54 19.23 -2.64
N ALA A 396 12.45 20.07 -3.18
CA ALA A 396 13.90 19.91 -2.99
C ALA A 396 14.29 20.04 -1.50
N MET A 397 13.75 21.03 -0.80
CA MET A 397 14.01 21.26 0.64
C MET A 397 13.53 20.07 1.49
N LEU A 398 12.28 19.63 1.31
CA LEU A 398 11.72 18.51 2.07
C LEU A 398 12.46 17.22 1.76
N MET A 399 12.81 16.97 0.50
CA MET A 399 13.59 15.80 0.11
C MET A 399 14.99 15.82 0.71
N SER A 400 15.68 16.95 0.69
CA SER A 400 17.02 17.09 1.30
C SER A 400 16.96 16.86 2.81
N ALA A 401 15.98 17.42 3.50
CA ALA A 401 15.77 17.20 4.92
C ALA A 401 15.42 15.73 5.23
N GLY A 402 14.53 15.14 4.45
CA GLY A 402 14.14 13.72 4.60
C GLY A 402 15.31 12.78 4.30
N ALA A 403 16.13 13.11 3.28
CA ALA A 403 17.33 12.36 2.98
C ALA A 403 18.33 12.41 4.14
N ALA A 404 18.60 13.59 4.66
CA ALA A 404 19.51 13.75 5.81
C ALA A 404 19.03 12.99 7.06
N THR A 405 17.72 12.78 7.20
CA THR A 405 17.14 12.14 8.38
C THR A 405 16.92 10.64 8.21
N TYR A 406 16.45 10.20 7.04
CA TYR A 406 15.92 8.84 6.83
C TYR A 406 16.74 8.00 5.87
N TRP A 407 17.69 8.59 5.14
CA TRP A 407 18.50 7.82 4.22
C TRP A 407 19.51 6.97 4.98
N ARG A 408 19.55 5.68 4.65
CA ARG A 408 20.49 4.71 5.24
C ARG A 408 21.53 4.31 4.21
N ASP A 409 22.79 4.58 4.53
CA ASP A 409 23.91 4.28 3.66
C ASP A 409 24.14 2.76 3.53
N PRO A 410 24.06 2.20 2.31
CA PRO A 410 24.42 0.81 2.05
C PRO A 410 25.85 0.47 2.47
N GLN A 411 26.80 1.43 2.36
CA GLN A 411 28.20 1.22 2.71
C GLN A 411 28.40 1.03 4.22
N GLN A 412 27.57 1.65 5.07
CA GLN A 412 27.64 1.41 6.51
C GLN A 412 27.28 -0.02 6.89
N MET A 413 26.41 -0.68 6.12
CA MET A 413 26.12 -2.10 6.33
C MET A 413 27.28 -3.00 5.86
N GLU A 414 28.01 -2.59 4.82
CA GLU A 414 29.17 -3.32 4.32
C GLU A 414 30.34 -3.31 5.34
N GLN A 415 30.49 -2.22 6.10
CA GLN A 415 31.45 -2.13 7.21
C GLN A 415 31.18 -3.15 8.33
N HIS A 416 29.91 -3.61 8.46
CA HIS A 416 29.54 -4.69 9.37
C HIS A 416 29.64 -6.09 8.72
N GLY A 417 30.34 -6.23 7.59
CA GLY A 417 30.60 -7.52 6.92
C GLY A 417 29.42 -8.07 6.12
N LEU A 418 28.40 -7.23 5.85
CA LEU A 418 27.21 -7.63 5.12
C LEU A 418 27.13 -6.85 3.80
N ARG A 419 27.48 -7.49 2.68
CA ARG A 419 27.27 -6.90 1.37
C ARG A 419 25.75 -6.69 1.13
N PRO A 420 25.32 -5.56 0.53
CA PRO A 420 23.89 -5.32 0.26
C PRO A 420 23.19 -6.45 -0.49
N ALA A 421 23.88 -7.09 -1.43
CA ALA A 421 23.38 -8.25 -2.17
C ALA A 421 23.19 -9.47 -1.27
N ASP A 422 24.11 -9.71 -0.33
CA ASP A 422 24.03 -10.85 0.60
C ASP A 422 22.96 -10.65 1.65
N VAL A 423 22.77 -9.40 2.10
CA VAL A 423 21.68 -9.03 3.03
C VAL A 423 20.33 -9.23 2.35
N ALA A 424 20.17 -8.71 1.13
CA ALA A 424 18.96 -8.88 0.36
C ALA A 424 18.66 -10.37 0.13
N ALA A 425 19.64 -11.17 -0.29
CA ALA A 425 19.49 -12.59 -0.51
C ALA A 425 19.10 -13.35 0.78
N ARG A 426 19.78 -13.07 1.89
CA ARG A 426 19.51 -13.75 3.18
C ARG A 426 18.15 -13.39 3.77
N ILE A 427 17.74 -12.12 3.67
CA ILE A 427 16.44 -11.68 4.22
C ILE A 427 15.30 -12.16 3.34
N GLN A 428 15.50 -12.25 2.01
CA GLN A 428 14.52 -12.83 1.09
C GLN A 428 14.18 -14.29 1.43
N LEU A 429 15.15 -15.05 1.95
CA LEU A 429 14.97 -16.44 2.32
C LEU A 429 14.24 -16.62 3.66
N ARG A 430 14.20 -15.61 4.52
CA ARG A 430 13.52 -15.72 5.82
C ARG A 430 12.01 -15.89 5.65
N PRO A 431 11.37 -16.68 6.53
CA PRO A 431 9.92 -16.79 6.53
C PRO A 431 9.27 -15.49 6.95
N THR A 432 8.20 -15.11 6.27
CA THR A 432 7.26 -14.09 6.76
C THR A 432 6.32 -14.78 7.75
N GLN A 433 6.41 -14.41 9.03
CA GLN A 433 5.77 -15.20 10.09
C GLN A 433 4.25 -15.35 9.87
N GLU A 434 3.57 -14.27 9.53
CA GLU A 434 2.13 -14.25 9.27
C GLU A 434 1.70 -15.07 8.06
N TYR A 435 2.59 -15.36 7.11
CA TYR A 435 2.30 -16.20 5.95
C TYR A 435 2.74 -17.66 6.14
N THR A 436 3.24 -17.99 7.32
CA THR A 436 3.55 -19.39 7.66
C THR A 436 2.25 -20.20 7.66
N PRO A 437 2.18 -21.35 6.92
CA PRO A 437 1.00 -22.20 6.93
C PRO A 437 0.60 -22.61 8.35
N ALA A 438 -0.71 -22.72 8.59
CA ALA A 438 -1.24 -23.15 9.88
C ALA A 438 -0.68 -24.52 10.30
N GLY A 439 -0.28 -24.64 11.57
CA GLY A 439 0.31 -25.87 12.11
C GLY A 439 1.80 -26.08 11.77
N ALA A 440 2.40 -25.23 10.92
CA ALA A 440 3.83 -25.23 10.67
C ALA A 440 4.57 -24.28 11.63
N ASN A 441 5.85 -24.54 11.89
CA ASN A 441 6.71 -23.59 12.58
C ASN A 441 7.96 -23.26 11.75
N ASN A 442 8.64 -22.19 12.12
CA ASN A 442 9.85 -21.71 11.45
C ASN A 442 11.14 -22.21 12.13
N THR A 443 11.02 -23.03 13.20
CA THR A 443 12.15 -23.52 13.96
C THR A 443 12.95 -24.52 13.10
N GLY A 444 14.26 -24.31 13.02
CA GLY A 444 15.14 -25.18 12.23
C GLY A 444 15.25 -24.86 10.74
N LEU A 445 14.50 -23.86 10.24
CA LEU A 445 14.67 -23.35 8.89
C LEU A 445 15.81 -22.31 8.86
N GLN A 446 17.03 -22.74 8.54
CA GLN A 446 18.22 -21.88 8.55
C GLN A 446 18.95 -21.87 7.22
N GLN A 447 18.68 -22.82 6.34
CA GLN A 447 19.32 -22.97 5.04
C GLN A 447 18.36 -23.57 4.02
N MET A 448 18.66 -23.37 2.75
CA MET A 448 17.91 -24.02 1.67
C MET A 448 18.19 -25.51 1.69
N ASP A 449 17.13 -26.31 1.76
CA ASP A 449 17.22 -27.75 1.72
C ASP A 449 16.89 -28.28 0.32
N SER A 450 17.58 -29.33 -0.06
CA SER A 450 17.23 -30.13 -1.22
C SER A 450 16.19 -31.22 -0.84
N PRO A 451 15.46 -31.78 -1.80
CA PRO A 451 14.66 -32.96 -1.55
C PRO A 451 15.51 -34.05 -0.90
N SER A 452 15.00 -34.68 0.15
CA SER A 452 15.75 -35.69 0.90
C SER A 452 14.89 -36.91 1.21
N CYS A 453 15.47 -38.09 1.19
CA CYS A 453 14.80 -39.36 1.54
C CYS A 453 15.54 -40.08 2.66
N SER A 454 14.83 -40.94 3.40
CA SER A 454 15.34 -41.67 4.58
C SER A 454 16.35 -42.75 4.29
N VAL A 455 16.57 -43.15 3.03
CA VAL A 455 17.53 -44.19 2.63
C VAL A 455 18.81 -43.51 2.14
N ALA A 456 19.96 -43.94 2.68
CA ALA A 456 21.26 -43.31 2.49
C ALA A 456 21.85 -43.37 1.08
N SER A 457 21.25 -44.09 0.16
CA SER A 457 21.70 -44.22 -1.25
C SER A 457 20.66 -43.70 -2.21
N VAL A 458 20.37 -42.38 -2.14
CA VAL A 458 19.52 -41.73 -3.11
C VAL A 458 20.39 -41.18 -4.22
N ALA A 459 20.19 -41.65 -5.44
CA ALA A 459 20.67 -40.96 -6.63
C ALA A 459 20.09 -39.55 -6.70
N PRO A 460 20.74 -38.58 -7.36
CA PRO A 460 20.29 -37.20 -7.36
C PRO A 460 18.84 -37.11 -7.84
N THR A 461 18.05 -36.36 -7.08
CA THR A 461 16.68 -36.03 -7.45
C THR A 461 16.71 -35.12 -8.66
N GLU A 462 16.04 -35.49 -9.71
CA GLU A 462 15.92 -34.67 -10.91
C GLU A 462 14.67 -33.77 -10.83
N THR A 463 14.85 -32.47 -11.01
CA THR A 463 13.74 -31.54 -11.16
C THR A 463 13.31 -31.49 -12.62
N LEU A 464 12.17 -32.10 -12.95
CA LEU A 464 11.64 -32.17 -14.31
C LEU A 464 10.90 -30.89 -14.72
N SER A 465 10.22 -30.25 -13.76
CA SER A 465 9.48 -29.03 -13.96
C SER A 465 9.35 -28.27 -12.63
N VAL A 466 9.29 -26.96 -12.70
CA VAL A 466 9.10 -26.08 -11.53
C VAL A 466 7.62 -25.69 -11.37
N HIS A 467 6.85 -25.61 -12.48
CA HIS A 467 5.43 -25.25 -12.43
C HIS A 467 4.63 -26.07 -13.48
N PRO A 468 3.90 -27.10 -13.04
CA PRO A 468 3.84 -27.66 -11.67
C PRO A 468 5.20 -28.19 -11.21
N LEU A 469 5.46 -28.25 -9.91
CA LEU A 469 6.68 -28.83 -9.42
C LEU A 469 6.66 -30.34 -9.67
N GLN A 470 7.59 -30.84 -10.46
CA GLN A 470 7.75 -32.26 -10.75
C GLN A 470 9.17 -32.70 -10.40
N LEU A 471 9.27 -33.70 -9.53
CA LEU A 471 10.53 -34.26 -9.05
C LEU A 471 10.55 -35.76 -9.36
N ARG A 472 11.66 -36.23 -9.95
CA ARG A 472 11.92 -37.66 -10.13
C ARG A 472 12.90 -38.12 -9.04
N PHE A 473 12.51 -39.16 -8.32
CA PHE A 473 13.31 -39.79 -7.31
C PHE A 473 13.77 -41.16 -7.80
N HIS A 474 15.08 -41.42 -7.74
CA HIS A 474 15.67 -42.71 -8.03
C HIS A 474 15.91 -43.44 -6.72
N LEU A 475 15.06 -44.39 -6.38
CA LEU A 475 15.07 -45.10 -5.09
C LEU A 475 15.49 -46.56 -5.25
N GLN A 476 16.34 -47.05 -4.38
CA GLN A 476 16.73 -48.47 -4.31
C GLN A 476 15.78 -49.31 -3.44
N GLY A 477 14.89 -48.67 -2.70
CA GLY A 477 13.91 -49.30 -1.80
C GLY A 477 12.82 -48.35 -1.38
N PRO A 478 11.77 -48.77 -0.66
CA PRO A 478 10.77 -47.90 -0.11
C PRO A 478 11.41 -46.87 0.79
N ALA A 479 11.08 -45.58 0.59
CA ALA A 479 11.67 -44.49 1.35
C ALA A 479 10.63 -43.42 1.71
N THR A 480 10.85 -42.81 2.87
CA THR A 480 10.12 -41.59 3.26
C THR A 480 10.89 -40.40 2.74
N CYS A 481 10.27 -39.63 1.84
CA CYS A 481 10.89 -38.48 1.20
C CYS A 481 10.25 -37.17 1.65
N THR A 482 11.09 -36.16 1.83
CA THR A 482 10.70 -34.79 2.19
C THR A 482 10.98 -33.89 1.01
N LEU A 483 9.98 -33.10 0.61
CA LEU A 483 10.11 -32.08 -0.43
C LEU A 483 10.54 -30.75 0.19
N PRO A 484 11.30 -29.91 -0.54
CA PRO A 484 11.62 -28.55 -0.12
C PRO A 484 10.41 -27.62 -0.40
N LEU A 485 9.25 -28.00 0.10
CA LEU A 485 7.99 -27.26 -0.10
C LEU A 485 7.08 -27.50 1.09
N ARG A 486 6.52 -26.43 1.65
CA ARG A 486 5.51 -26.53 2.72
C ARG A 486 4.18 -27.02 2.18
N ASN A 487 3.53 -27.86 2.97
CA ASN A 487 2.16 -28.27 2.71
C ASN A 487 1.20 -27.09 2.91
N TYR A 488 0.25 -26.97 1.99
CA TYR A 488 -0.80 -25.96 2.01
C TYR A 488 -2.07 -26.53 1.39
N PRO A 489 -3.28 -26.19 1.87
CA PRO A 489 -4.52 -26.83 1.40
C PRO A 489 -4.81 -26.68 -0.10
N ARG A 490 -4.08 -25.81 -0.78
CA ARG A 490 -4.20 -25.62 -2.26
C ARG A 490 -3.25 -26.51 -3.05
N TRP A 491 -2.34 -27.22 -2.41
CA TRP A 491 -1.50 -28.18 -3.10
C TRP A 491 -2.20 -29.51 -3.31
N THR A 492 -2.12 -30.04 -4.51
CA THR A 492 -2.41 -31.44 -4.82
C THR A 492 -1.08 -32.15 -5.06
N VAL A 493 -0.77 -33.13 -4.23
CA VAL A 493 0.47 -33.92 -4.32
C VAL A 493 0.14 -35.27 -4.92
N LEU A 494 0.76 -35.58 -6.04
CA LEU A 494 0.60 -36.83 -6.75
C LEU A 494 1.92 -37.59 -6.76
N ALA A 495 1.90 -38.87 -6.40
CA ALA A 495 3.00 -39.79 -6.63
C ALA A 495 2.57 -40.77 -7.73
N GLN A 496 3.33 -40.83 -8.82
CA GLN A 496 3.01 -41.64 -10.00
C GLN A 496 1.57 -41.45 -10.51
N GLY A 497 1.11 -40.19 -10.52
CA GLY A 497 -0.22 -39.79 -10.98
C GLY A 497 -1.36 -40.06 -10.00
N ARG A 498 -1.12 -40.63 -8.82
CA ARG A 498 -2.11 -40.89 -7.78
C ARG A 498 -1.92 -39.98 -6.58
N ALA A 499 -3.02 -39.60 -5.90
CA ALA A 499 -2.94 -38.79 -4.69
C ALA A 499 -2.09 -39.49 -3.61
N ALA A 500 -1.07 -38.81 -3.12
CA ALA A 500 -0.14 -39.33 -2.13
C ALA A 500 -0.61 -38.98 -0.71
N PRO A 501 -0.67 -39.95 0.23
CA PRO A 501 -0.89 -39.64 1.62
C PRO A 501 0.33 -38.88 2.17
N LEU A 502 0.07 -37.75 2.84
CA LEU A 502 1.11 -36.91 3.42
C LEU A 502 1.34 -37.25 4.89
N ILE A 503 2.59 -37.25 5.28
CA ILE A 503 3.00 -37.46 6.68
C ILE A 503 3.22 -36.07 7.31
N PRO A 504 2.56 -35.77 8.43
CA PRO A 504 2.71 -34.48 9.10
C PRO A 504 4.14 -34.23 9.60
N ARG A 505 4.64 -32.99 9.38
CA ARG A 505 5.94 -32.54 9.92
C ARG A 505 5.77 -31.21 10.66
N ARG A 506 6.59 -30.99 11.71
CA ARG A 506 6.54 -29.75 12.52
C ARG A 506 6.90 -28.50 11.73
N ASP A 507 7.82 -28.60 10.76
CA ASP A 507 8.21 -27.49 9.88
C ASP A 507 7.21 -27.26 8.73
N GLY A 508 6.19 -28.10 8.63
CA GLY A 508 5.13 -28.05 7.63
C GLY A 508 5.55 -28.55 6.24
N ARG A 509 6.77 -29.04 6.03
CA ARG A 509 7.19 -29.56 4.72
C ARG A 509 6.40 -30.79 4.31
N ILE A 510 6.18 -30.95 3.01
CA ILE A 510 5.54 -32.12 2.43
C ILE A 510 6.46 -33.32 2.62
N MET A 511 5.97 -34.34 3.34
CA MET A 511 6.64 -35.61 3.52
C MET A 511 5.68 -36.71 3.09
N LEU A 512 6.20 -37.66 2.29
CA LEU A 512 5.41 -38.77 1.75
C LEU A 512 6.25 -40.04 1.64
N GLN A 513 5.56 -41.18 1.60
CA GLN A 513 6.20 -42.48 1.42
C GLN A 513 6.18 -42.83 -0.07
N LEU A 514 7.34 -43.16 -0.61
CA LEU A 514 7.51 -43.60 -1.98
C LEU A 514 7.90 -45.08 -2.03
N PRO A 515 7.36 -45.86 -2.99
CA PRO A 515 7.75 -47.25 -3.20
C PRO A 515 9.17 -47.34 -3.73
N ALA A 516 9.75 -48.56 -3.67
CA ALA A 516 11.01 -48.87 -4.34
C ALA A 516 10.80 -48.75 -5.84
N ALA A 517 11.53 -47.90 -6.53
CA ALA A 517 11.74 -47.71 -7.95
C ALA A 517 11.79 -46.22 -8.28
N ASP A 518 11.96 -45.90 -9.55
CA ASP A 518 11.83 -44.50 -10.06
C ASP A 518 10.43 -43.95 -9.77
N ALA A 519 10.35 -42.94 -8.90
CA ALA A 519 9.10 -42.35 -8.53
C ALA A 519 9.03 -40.86 -8.99
N VAL A 520 8.01 -40.52 -9.72
CA VAL A 520 7.73 -39.12 -10.09
C VAL A 520 6.70 -38.54 -9.13
N VAL A 521 7.10 -37.50 -8.41
CA VAL A 521 6.22 -36.73 -7.53
C VAL A 521 5.88 -35.41 -8.21
N GLU A 522 4.61 -35.10 -8.29
CA GLU A 522 4.09 -33.88 -8.86
C GLU A 522 3.29 -33.09 -7.82
N VAL A 523 3.54 -31.78 -7.72
CA VAL A 523 2.81 -30.88 -6.86
C VAL A 523 2.18 -29.78 -7.73
N ARG A 524 0.85 -29.72 -7.70
CA ARG A 524 0.07 -28.76 -8.49
C ARG A 524 -0.74 -27.84 -7.60
N TRP A 525 -0.78 -26.53 -7.93
CA TRP A 525 -1.68 -25.58 -7.30
C TRP A 525 -3.11 -25.72 -7.82
N ARG A 526 -4.08 -25.90 -6.92
CA ARG A 526 -5.50 -26.02 -7.25
C ARG A 526 -6.22 -24.70 -6.95
N ARG A 527 -6.86 -24.12 -7.94
CA ARG A 527 -7.78 -23.00 -7.74
C ARG A 527 -9.05 -23.48 -7.04
N GLY A 528 -9.43 -22.82 -5.96
CA GLY A 528 -10.67 -23.10 -5.23
C GLY A 528 -11.85 -22.31 -5.80
N TRP A 529 -13.04 -22.58 -5.25
CA TRP A 529 -14.26 -21.84 -5.57
C TRP A 529 -14.13 -20.34 -5.29
N ASP A 530 -13.40 -19.96 -4.26
CA ASP A 530 -13.07 -18.60 -3.85
C ASP A 530 -12.38 -17.79 -4.97
N ASN A 531 -11.46 -18.41 -5.69
CA ASN A 531 -10.81 -17.78 -6.85
C ASN A 531 -11.80 -17.56 -8.00
N VAL A 532 -12.63 -18.57 -8.31
CA VAL A 532 -13.60 -18.51 -9.41
C VAL A 532 -14.69 -17.47 -9.13
N VAL A 533 -15.29 -17.55 -7.95
CA VAL A 533 -16.35 -16.61 -7.52
C VAL A 533 -15.78 -15.19 -7.40
N GLY A 534 -14.59 -15.03 -6.82
CA GLY A 534 -13.94 -13.71 -6.69
C GLY A 534 -13.72 -13.04 -8.04
N VAL A 535 -13.21 -13.78 -9.03
CA VAL A 535 -13.02 -13.27 -10.40
C VAL A 535 -14.36 -12.92 -11.05
N ALA A 536 -15.37 -13.80 -10.94
CA ALA A 536 -16.69 -13.56 -11.51
C ALA A 536 -17.34 -12.29 -10.95
N LEU A 537 -17.28 -12.08 -9.62
CA LEU A 537 -17.81 -10.87 -8.96
C LEU A 537 -17.07 -9.61 -9.42
N SER A 538 -15.75 -9.64 -9.50
CA SER A 538 -14.97 -8.49 -9.96
C SER A 538 -15.28 -8.13 -11.41
N LEU A 539 -15.38 -9.11 -12.31
CA LEU A 539 -15.70 -8.89 -13.72
C LEU A 539 -17.14 -8.36 -13.90
N ALA A 540 -18.12 -8.94 -13.20
CA ALA A 540 -19.50 -8.47 -13.21
C ALA A 540 -19.61 -7.01 -12.73
N THR A 541 -18.89 -6.66 -11.66
CA THR A 541 -18.86 -5.30 -11.13
C THR A 541 -18.21 -4.32 -12.10
N LEU A 542 -17.10 -4.71 -12.73
CA LEU A 542 -16.42 -3.90 -13.73
C LEU A 542 -17.34 -3.62 -14.93
N LEU A 543 -18.04 -4.65 -15.42
CA LEU A 543 -19.02 -4.52 -16.50
C LEU A 543 -20.17 -3.58 -16.11
N THR A 544 -20.70 -3.73 -14.89
CA THR A 544 -21.75 -2.84 -14.37
C THR A 544 -21.32 -1.39 -14.37
N LEU A 545 -20.12 -1.08 -13.84
CA LEU A 545 -19.58 0.29 -13.84
C LEU A 545 -19.36 0.82 -15.25
N PHE A 546 -18.89 -0.02 -16.17
CA PHE A 546 -18.70 0.36 -17.58
C PHE A 546 -20.04 0.71 -18.25
N LEU A 547 -21.07 -0.12 -18.07
CA LEU A 547 -22.42 0.12 -18.63
C LEU A 547 -23.05 1.38 -18.07
N PHE A 548 -22.91 1.64 -16.77
CA PHE A 548 -23.36 2.90 -16.15
C PHE A 548 -22.65 4.11 -16.74
N ALA A 549 -21.32 4.05 -16.93
CA ALA A 549 -20.55 5.13 -17.52
C ALA A 549 -20.93 5.38 -18.99
N ALA A 550 -21.17 4.33 -19.75
CA ALA A 550 -21.60 4.42 -21.14
C ALA A 550 -23.03 4.99 -21.29
N HIS A 551 -23.94 4.60 -20.39
CA HIS A 551 -25.31 5.12 -20.37
C HIS A 551 -25.36 6.62 -20.01
N SER A 552 -24.59 7.01 -18.99
CA SER A 552 -24.48 8.42 -18.57
C SER A 552 -23.98 9.35 -19.69
N ARG A 553 -23.02 8.88 -20.52
CA ARG A 553 -22.49 9.66 -21.66
C ARG A 553 -23.46 9.83 -22.82
N ARG A 554 -24.49 8.98 -22.93
CA ARG A 554 -25.51 9.08 -24.00
C ARG A 554 -26.61 10.10 -23.69
N HIS A 555 -26.71 10.50 -22.41
CA HIS A 555 -27.76 11.43 -21.93
C HIS A 555 -27.21 12.81 -21.53
N THR A 556 -25.89 13.02 -21.65
CA THR A 556 -25.21 14.33 -21.58
C THR A 556 -24.80 14.81 -22.96
#